data_a92996ee214489d06fc692d7d96b37cc
#
_entry.id   a92996ee214489d06fc692d7d96b37cc
#
_cell.length_a   1.000
_cell.length_b   1.000
_cell.length_c   1.000
_cell.angle_alpha   90.00
_cell.angle_beta   90.00
_cell.angle_gamma   90.00
#
_symmetry.space_group_name_H-M   'P 1'
#
loop_
_entity.id
_entity.type
_entity.pdbx_description
1 polymer ?
#
loop_
_entity_poly.entity_id
_entity_poly.type
_entity_poly.pdbx_seq_one_letter_code
_entity_poly.pdbx_strand_id
1 'polypeptide(L)'
;MKQTILVTGGTGFIGSHTTVELIEAGYNVVIVDNLSNSKAEVVDGIEKITGVRPAFENVDLRDKEATENVFKKYPGINGIIHFAASKAVGESVEKPLLYYRNNIVSLVNLLELMPVYGVKGIIFSSSCTVYGQPSKENLPVTEEAPIQKALSPYGNTKQINEEIIHDYIHSGVNVKSIILRYFNPIGAHPSALIGELPNGVPMNLIPFVTQTAIGVRKELKIFGNDYNTPDGTCIRDYIYVVDLAKAHVKAMARVLDQETEPVEIFNIGTGKGVSTLEVVEGFEKATGVKVNWTYAPRREGDIEKVWGNVDKANKVLGWKAETPLEDVLRSAWKWQLKLREDGIM
;
A
#
# COMPACT_ATOMS: atom_id res chain seq x y z
N MET A 1 -25.64 13.99 5.09
CA MET A 1 -25.31 12.65 5.64
C MET A 1 -23.83 12.43 5.41
N LYS A 2 -23.13 11.71 6.33
CA LYS A 2 -21.72 11.33 6.10
C LYS A 2 -21.64 10.38 4.90
N GLN A 3 -20.65 10.57 4.04
CA GLN A 3 -20.39 9.64 2.93
C GLN A 3 -19.80 8.34 3.46
N THR A 4 -20.18 7.21 2.86
CA THR A 4 -19.71 5.87 3.25
C THR A 4 -18.71 5.34 2.23
N ILE A 5 -17.54 4.93 2.71
CA ILE A 5 -16.44 4.40 1.91
C ILE A 5 -16.24 2.92 2.21
N LEU A 6 -16.22 2.11 1.16
CA LEU A 6 -15.83 0.71 1.24
C LEU A 6 -14.31 0.61 1.11
N VAL A 7 -13.66 0.06 2.14
CA VAL A 7 -12.21 -0.19 2.14
C VAL A 7 -11.96 -1.68 2.07
N THR A 8 -11.53 -2.16 0.91
CA THR A 8 -11.19 -3.57 0.74
C THR A 8 -9.74 -3.83 1.10
N GLY A 9 -9.44 -4.93 1.77
CA GLY A 9 -8.13 -5.14 2.39
C GLY A 9 -7.91 -4.21 3.60
N GLY A 10 -9.00 -3.79 4.25
CA GLY A 10 -8.99 -2.76 5.28
C GLY A 10 -8.38 -3.19 6.61
N THR A 11 -8.15 -4.48 6.85
CA THR A 11 -7.38 -4.97 8.01
C THR A 11 -5.89 -5.17 7.69
N GLY A 12 -5.49 -4.96 6.43
CA GLY A 12 -4.08 -4.96 6.01
C GLY A 12 -3.32 -3.71 6.47
N PHE A 13 -2.01 -3.70 6.23
CA PHE A 13 -1.11 -2.63 6.66
C PHE A 13 -1.56 -1.23 6.19
N ILE A 14 -1.71 -1.03 4.88
CA ILE A 14 -2.09 0.28 4.33
C ILE A 14 -3.57 0.56 4.59
N GLY A 15 -4.44 -0.47 4.42
CA GLY A 15 -5.88 -0.34 4.57
C GLY A 15 -6.31 0.09 5.97
N SER A 16 -5.67 -0.42 7.03
CA SER A 16 -5.97 -0.05 8.41
C SER A 16 -5.62 1.41 8.71
N HIS A 17 -4.46 1.89 8.27
CA HIS A 17 -4.07 3.29 8.41
C HIS A 17 -5.00 4.22 7.60
N THR A 18 -5.36 3.81 6.38
CA THR A 18 -6.32 4.58 5.56
C THR A 18 -7.71 4.61 6.20
N THR A 19 -8.14 3.53 6.84
CA THR A 19 -9.40 3.50 7.58
C THR A 19 -9.40 4.50 8.74
N VAL A 20 -8.30 4.60 9.49
CA VAL A 20 -8.14 5.62 10.56
C VAL A 20 -8.30 7.02 9.97
N GLU A 21 -7.52 7.36 8.96
CA GLU A 21 -7.54 8.69 8.33
C GLU A 21 -8.91 9.05 7.71
N LEU A 22 -9.62 8.06 7.14
CA LEU A 22 -10.99 8.27 6.63
C LEU A 22 -11.98 8.59 7.76
N ILE A 23 -11.93 7.85 8.88
CA ILE A 23 -12.80 8.09 10.02
C ILE A 23 -12.52 9.47 10.62
N GLU A 24 -11.26 9.85 10.78
CA GLU A 24 -10.85 11.16 11.27
C GLU A 24 -11.27 12.29 10.32
N ALA A 25 -11.27 12.04 9.02
CA ALA A 25 -11.81 12.95 8.00
C ALA A 25 -13.36 13.01 7.97
N GLY A 26 -14.04 12.21 8.79
CA GLY A 26 -15.49 12.26 8.97
C GLY A 26 -16.29 11.31 8.08
N TYR A 27 -15.66 10.40 7.35
CA TYR A 27 -16.35 9.36 6.57
C TYR A 27 -16.88 8.23 7.46
N ASN A 28 -17.95 7.58 7.01
CA ASN A 28 -18.29 6.24 7.50
C ASN A 28 -17.46 5.22 6.71
N VAL A 29 -16.96 4.19 7.38
CA VAL A 29 -16.12 3.17 6.74
C VAL A 29 -16.73 1.78 6.94
N VAL A 30 -16.78 1.03 5.84
CA VAL A 30 -17.05 -0.41 5.81
C VAL A 30 -15.77 -1.10 5.35
N ILE A 31 -15.21 -1.96 6.17
CA ILE A 31 -14.04 -2.79 5.84
C ILE A 31 -14.51 -4.12 5.26
N VAL A 32 -13.89 -4.55 4.16
CA VAL A 32 -13.98 -5.92 3.64
C VAL A 32 -12.59 -6.52 3.56
N ASP A 33 -12.40 -7.68 4.19
CA ASP A 33 -11.14 -8.43 4.15
C ASP A 33 -11.42 -9.92 4.33
N ASN A 34 -10.67 -10.79 3.66
CA ASN A 34 -10.80 -12.24 3.83
C ASN A 34 -9.85 -12.82 4.87
N LEU A 35 -9.07 -11.96 5.54
CA LEU A 35 -8.10 -12.30 6.59
C LEU A 35 -6.98 -13.29 6.15
N SER A 36 -6.75 -13.41 4.84
CA SER A 36 -5.73 -14.35 4.33
C SER A 36 -4.30 -13.96 4.73
N ASN A 37 -4.04 -12.65 4.91
CA ASN A 37 -2.73 -12.12 5.31
C ASN A 37 -2.82 -10.99 6.35
N SER A 38 -3.94 -10.90 7.05
CA SER A 38 -4.23 -9.90 8.08
C SER A 38 -4.98 -10.55 9.25
N LYS A 39 -5.36 -9.76 10.25
CA LYS A 39 -6.07 -10.21 11.43
C LYS A 39 -7.25 -9.30 11.74
N ALA A 40 -8.36 -9.88 12.24
CA ALA A 40 -9.58 -9.13 12.58
C ALA A 40 -9.35 -8.15 13.76
N GLU A 41 -8.42 -8.44 14.66
CA GLU A 41 -8.05 -7.63 15.82
C GLU A 41 -7.51 -6.24 15.44
N VAL A 42 -7.12 -6.04 14.19
CA VAL A 42 -6.76 -4.73 13.65
C VAL A 42 -7.91 -3.74 13.77
N VAL A 43 -9.17 -4.20 13.66
CA VAL A 43 -10.38 -3.38 13.85
C VAL A 43 -10.45 -2.81 15.27
N ASP A 44 -10.01 -3.57 16.28
CA ASP A 44 -9.95 -3.09 17.69
C ASP A 44 -8.90 -1.99 17.85
N GLY A 45 -7.77 -2.11 17.11
CA GLY A 45 -6.75 -1.07 17.05
C GLY A 45 -7.29 0.23 16.45
N ILE A 46 -8.03 0.14 15.33
CA ILE A 46 -8.68 1.29 14.69
C ILE A 46 -9.67 1.96 15.64
N GLU A 47 -10.52 1.17 16.31
CA GLU A 47 -11.49 1.69 17.29
C GLU A 47 -10.82 2.42 18.47
N LYS A 48 -9.75 1.85 19.01
CA LYS A 48 -8.98 2.48 20.09
C LYS A 48 -8.33 3.81 19.66
N ILE A 49 -7.95 3.95 18.41
CA ILE A 49 -7.35 5.18 17.87
C ILE A 49 -8.43 6.25 17.65
N THR A 50 -9.50 5.89 16.98
CA THR A 50 -10.49 6.85 16.45
C THR A 50 -11.71 7.06 17.36
N GLY A 51 -11.93 6.15 18.33
CA GLY A 51 -13.17 6.09 19.12
C GLY A 51 -14.38 5.57 18.32
N VAL A 52 -14.18 5.15 17.07
CA VAL A 52 -15.24 4.65 16.19
C VAL A 52 -14.88 3.26 15.69
N ARG A 53 -15.75 2.28 15.91
CA ARG A 53 -15.60 0.94 15.34
C ARG A 53 -16.14 0.92 13.92
N PRO A 54 -15.31 0.73 12.88
CA PRO A 54 -15.80 0.56 11.52
C PRO A 54 -16.59 -0.75 11.39
N ALA A 55 -17.55 -0.79 10.44
CA ALA A 55 -18.17 -2.04 10.07
C ALA A 55 -17.13 -2.97 9.41
N PHE A 56 -17.22 -4.26 9.71
CA PHE A 56 -16.29 -5.26 9.17
C PHE A 56 -17.03 -6.46 8.61
N GLU A 57 -16.68 -6.85 7.38
CA GLU A 57 -17.20 -8.04 6.70
C GLU A 57 -16.04 -8.94 6.29
N ASN A 58 -16.07 -10.19 6.78
CA ASN A 58 -15.11 -11.21 6.37
C ASN A 58 -15.59 -11.85 5.05
N VAL A 59 -15.17 -11.27 3.93
CA VAL A 59 -15.60 -11.68 2.59
C VAL A 59 -14.42 -11.77 1.65
N ASP A 60 -14.40 -12.82 0.84
CA ASP A 60 -13.49 -12.97 -0.28
C ASP A 60 -14.11 -12.32 -1.52
N LEU A 61 -13.49 -11.25 -2.01
CA LEU A 61 -13.99 -10.50 -3.16
C LEU A 61 -14.00 -11.29 -4.48
N ARG A 62 -13.39 -12.46 -4.52
CA ARG A 62 -13.49 -13.38 -5.67
C ARG A 62 -14.87 -14.03 -5.76
N ASP A 63 -15.57 -14.09 -4.64
CA ASP A 63 -16.97 -14.50 -4.58
C ASP A 63 -17.87 -13.29 -4.87
N LYS A 64 -18.43 -13.24 -6.08
CA LYS A 64 -19.25 -12.12 -6.54
C LYS A 64 -20.53 -11.98 -5.73
N GLU A 65 -21.19 -13.12 -5.38
CA GLU A 65 -22.44 -13.10 -4.61
C GLU A 65 -22.20 -12.59 -3.19
N ALA A 66 -21.15 -13.09 -2.53
CA ALA A 66 -20.75 -12.60 -1.21
C ALA A 66 -20.38 -11.12 -1.24
N THR A 67 -19.67 -10.68 -2.29
CA THR A 67 -19.32 -9.26 -2.50
C THR A 67 -20.58 -8.40 -2.70
N GLU A 68 -21.53 -8.85 -3.52
CA GLU A 68 -22.81 -8.16 -3.75
C GLU A 68 -23.63 -8.04 -2.46
N ASN A 69 -23.61 -9.04 -1.60
CA ASN A 69 -24.31 -9.01 -0.32
C ASN A 69 -23.78 -7.91 0.62
N VAL A 70 -22.50 -7.51 0.50
CA VAL A 70 -21.95 -6.34 1.20
C VAL A 70 -22.67 -5.06 0.75
N PHE A 71 -22.82 -4.85 -0.57
CA PHE A 71 -23.51 -3.66 -1.09
C PHE A 71 -25.00 -3.64 -0.70
N LYS A 72 -25.67 -4.80 -0.65
CA LYS A 72 -27.05 -4.93 -0.17
C LYS A 72 -27.18 -4.59 1.32
N LYS A 73 -26.20 -5.02 2.12
CA LYS A 73 -26.17 -4.78 3.58
C LYS A 73 -25.85 -3.32 3.94
N TYR A 74 -25.02 -2.66 3.12
CA TYR A 74 -24.60 -1.28 3.34
C TYR A 74 -25.02 -0.38 2.15
N PRO A 75 -26.31 -0.07 2.02
CA PRO A 75 -26.79 0.77 0.93
C PRO A 75 -26.19 2.19 1.04
N GLY A 76 -25.85 2.78 -0.12
CA GLY A 76 -25.31 4.14 -0.18
C GLY A 76 -23.81 4.23 0.00
N ILE A 77 -23.06 3.17 -0.29
CA ILE A 77 -21.60 3.27 -0.48
C ILE A 77 -21.33 4.26 -1.61
N ASN A 78 -20.55 5.33 -1.32
CA ASN A 78 -20.27 6.41 -2.25
C ASN A 78 -18.99 6.18 -3.07
N GLY A 79 -18.01 5.52 -2.46
CA GLY A 79 -16.72 5.26 -3.09
C GLY A 79 -16.04 4.00 -2.53
N ILE A 80 -15.07 3.50 -3.26
CA ILE A 80 -14.28 2.31 -2.91
C ILE A 80 -12.80 2.68 -2.87
N ILE A 81 -12.08 2.21 -1.84
CA ILE A 81 -10.62 2.15 -1.86
C ILE A 81 -10.24 0.68 -1.91
N HIS A 82 -9.58 0.26 -3.00
CA HIS A 82 -9.30 -1.14 -3.26
C HIS A 82 -7.84 -1.48 -2.97
N PHE A 83 -7.57 -2.03 -1.76
CA PHE A 83 -6.26 -2.57 -1.35
C PHE A 83 -6.17 -4.08 -1.44
N ALA A 84 -7.32 -4.80 -1.40
CA ALA A 84 -7.34 -6.25 -1.34
C ALA A 84 -6.57 -6.87 -2.51
N ALA A 85 -5.40 -7.43 -2.24
CA ALA A 85 -4.54 -8.07 -3.22
C ALA A 85 -3.49 -8.97 -2.53
N SER A 86 -3.07 -10.03 -3.22
CA SER A 86 -1.80 -10.69 -2.91
C SER A 86 -0.65 -9.80 -3.36
N LYS A 87 0.35 -9.53 -2.50
CA LYS A 87 1.36 -8.46 -2.73
C LYS A 87 2.83 -8.91 -2.71
N ALA A 88 3.11 -10.15 -2.36
CA ALA A 88 4.49 -10.63 -2.22
C ALA A 88 5.11 -10.97 -3.58
N VAL A 89 6.13 -10.20 -3.99
CA VAL A 89 6.79 -10.35 -5.30
C VAL A 89 7.35 -11.76 -5.49
N GLY A 90 8.10 -12.28 -4.51
CA GLY A 90 8.67 -13.64 -4.58
C GLY A 90 7.61 -14.73 -4.69
N GLU A 91 6.58 -14.71 -3.82
CA GLU A 91 5.48 -15.68 -3.90
C GLU A 91 4.74 -15.61 -5.25
N SER A 92 4.65 -14.43 -5.85
CA SER A 92 3.99 -14.30 -7.16
C SER A 92 4.71 -15.08 -8.26
N VAL A 93 6.03 -15.20 -8.17
CA VAL A 93 6.82 -16.02 -9.12
C VAL A 93 6.57 -17.51 -8.89
N GLU A 94 6.47 -17.93 -7.63
CA GLU A 94 6.21 -19.32 -7.28
C GLU A 94 4.75 -19.75 -7.57
N LYS A 95 3.79 -18.83 -7.37
CA LYS A 95 2.35 -19.10 -7.46
C LYS A 95 1.61 -18.09 -8.37
N PRO A 96 1.99 -17.93 -9.64
CA PRO A 96 1.48 -16.85 -10.50
C PRO A 96 -0.05 -16.89 -10.67
N LEU A 97 -0.65 -18.06 -10.83
CA LEU A 97 -2.11 -18.19 -11.02
C LEU A 97 -2.92 -17.76 -9.79
N LEU A 98 -2.36 -17.91 -8.59
CA LEU A 98 -2.98 -17.38 -7.36
C LEU A 98 -3.11 -15.86 -7.46
N TYR A 99 -2.04 -15.16 -7.90
CA TYR A 99 -2.00 -13.72 -8.04
C TYR A 99 -2.95 -13.20 -9.11
N TYR A 100 -2.94 -13.81 -10.29
CA TYR A 100 -3.88 -13.42 -11.36
C TYR A 100 -5.33 -13.61 -10.92
N ARG A 101 -5.66 -14.76 -10.34
CA ARG A 101 -7.02 -15.04 -9.89
C ARG A 101 -7.45 -14.09 -8.77
N ASN A 102 -6.61 -13.88 -7.77
CA ASN A 102 -6.95 -13.05 -6.63
C ASN A 102 -7.05 -11.56 -7.01
N ASN A 103 -6.03 -11.03 -7.68
CA ASN A 103 -5.90 -9.59 -7.88
C ASN A 103 -6.78 -9.07 -9.02
N ILE A 104 -7.11 -9.89 -10.02
CA ILE A 104 -7.93 -9.46 -11.16
C ILE A 104 -9.41 -9.70 -10.89
N VAL A 105 -9.80 -10.90 -10.44
CA VAL A 105 -11.21 -11.23 -10.24
C VAL A 105 -11.86 -10.35 -9.19
N SER A 106 -11.15 -10.04 -8.09
CA SER A 106 -11.64 -9.12 -7.05
C SER A 106 -11.96 -7.73 -7.58
N LEU A 107 -11.10 -7.17 -8.45
CA LEU A 107 -11.34 -5.87 -9.08
C LEU A 107 -12.53 -5.93 -10.04
N VAL A 108 -12.59 -6.94 -10.91
CA VAL A 108 -13.68 -7.09 -11.89
C VAL A 108 -15.03 -7.17 -11.19
N ASN A 109 -15.16 -7.98 -10.13
CA ASN A 109 -16.38 -8.07 -9.34
C ASN A 109 -16.82 -6.71 -8.76
N LEU A 110 -15.87 -5.92 -8.24
CA LEU A 110 -16.18 -4.58 -7.73
C LEU A 110 -16.66 -3.64 -8.85
N LEU A 111 -15.95 -3.60 -9.98
CA LEU A 111 -16.29 -2.74 -11.12
C LEU A 111 -17.68 -3.05 -11.67
N GLU A 112 -18.06 -4.33 -11.77
CA GLU A 112 -19.40 -4.74 -12.22
C GLU A 112 -20.51 -4.31 -11.25
N LEU A 113 -20.25 -4.31 -9.94
CA LEU A 113 -21.23 -3.96 -8.91
C LEU A 113 -21.36 -2.43 -8.71
N MET A 114 -20.32 -1.66 -8.99
CA MET A 114 -20.33 -0.20 -8.76
C MET A 114 -21.52 0.52 -9.42
N PRO A 115 -21.80 0.38 -10.72
CA PRO A 115 -22.93 1.08 -11.35
C PRO A 115 -24.28 0.56 -10.85
N VAL A 116 -24.39 -0.73 -10.51
CA VAL A 116 -25.62 -1.34 -9.99
C VAL A 116 -26.04 -0.70 -8.66
N TYR A 117 -25.06 -0.39 -7.80
CA TYR A 117 -25.29 0.18 -6.47
C TYR A 117 -25.00 1.69 -6.40
N GLY A 118 -24.79 2.35 -7.55
CA GLY A 118 -24.62 3.80 -7.64
C GLY A 118 -23.30 4.33 -7.04
N VAL A 119 -22.27 3.49 -6.95
CA VAL A 119 -20.94 3.90 -6.47
C VAL A 119 -20.28 4.78 -7.52
N LYS A 120 -19.82 5.97 -7.11
CA LYS A 120 -19.37 7.02 -8.05
C LYS A 120 -17.87 6.96 -8.38
N GLY A 121 -17.07 6.38 -7.51
CA GLY A 121 -15.63 6.40 -7.73
C GLY A 121 -14.87 5.29 -7.03
N ILE A 122 -13.70 4.96 -7.58
CA ILE A 122 -12.77 3.99 -7.02
C ILE A 122 -11.36 4.57 -6.96
N ILE A 123 -10.71 4.40 -5.81
CA ILE A 123 -9.27 4.59 -5.67
C ILE A 123 -8.61 3.22 -5.79
N PHE A 124 -7.80 3.05 -6.82
CA PHE A 124 -7.06 1.81 -7.03
C PHE A 124 -5.65 1.90 -6.46
N SER A 125 -5.34 0.97 -5.59
CA SER A 125 -4.01 0.77 -5.00
C SER A 125 -3.09 0.11 -6.04
N SER A 126 -2.41 0.93 -6.85
CA SER A 126 -1.38 0.47 -7.78
C SER A 126 0.01 0.49 -7.12
N SER A 127 1.05 0.39 -7.88
CA SER A 127 2.43 0.26 -7.38
C SER A 127 3.44 0.81 -8.37
N CYS A 128 4.57 1.29 -7.87
CA CYS A 128 5.71 1.64 -8.72
C CYS A 128 6.26 0.45 -9.54
N THR A 129 5.89 -0.78 -9.18
CA THR A 129 6.27 -1.99 -9.93
C THR A 129 5.73 -2.01 -11.37
N VAL A 130 4.71 -1.21 -11.68
CA VAL A 130 4.20 -1.05 -13.05
C VAL A 130 5.24 -0.44 -14.00
N TYR A 131 6.19 0.32 -13.48
CA TYR A 131 7.25 0.93 -14.29
C TYR A 131 8.35 -0.06 -14.70
N GLY A 132 8.39 -1.27 -14.08
CA GLY A 132 9.48 -2.22 -14.30
C GLY A 132 10.82 -1.62 -13.86
N GLN A 133 11.90 -1.84 -14.66
CA GLN A 133 13.20 -1.21 -14.44
C GLN A 133 13.27 0.09 -15.25
N PRO A 134 13.10 1.27 -14.64
CA PRO A 134 13.18 2.53 -15.36
C PRO A 134 14.61 2.79 -15.85
N SER A 135 14.74 3.45 -17.01
CA SER A 135 16.03 3.95 -17.46
C SER A 135 16.51 5.13 -16.60
N LYS A 136 17.82 5.44 -16.69
CA LYS A 136 18.39 6.54 -15.89
C LYS A 136 17.75 7.90 -16.21
N GLU A 137 17.38 8.11 -17.47
CA GLU A 137 16.76 9.34 -17.95
C GLU A 137 15.34 9.52 -17.42
N ASN A 138 14.69 8.43 -17.02
CA ASN A 138 13.35 8.43 -16.46
C ASN A 138 13.35 8.45 -14.91
N LEU A 139 14.44 8.85 -14.27
CA LEU A 139 14.51 9.01 -12.81
C LEU A 139 14.68 10.50 -12.45
N PRO A 140 13.87 11.04 -11.51
CA PRO A 140 12.71 10.40 -10.84
C PRO A 140 11.58 10.05 -11.82
N VAL A 141 10.90 8.89 -11.58
CA VAL A 141 9.86 8.40 -12.49
C VAL A 141 8.63 9.30 -12.45
N THR A 142 8.17 9.77 -13.61
CA THR A 142 6.88 10.49 -13.75
C THR A 142 5.75 9.54 -14.11
N GLU A 143 4.50 10.00 -14.02
CA GLU A 143 3.33 9.21 -14.40
C GLU A 143 3.29 8.89 -15.91
N GLU A 144 3.93 9.72 -16.72
CA GLU A 144 4.08 9.57 -18.18
C GLU A 144 5.25 8.68 -18.59
N ALA A 145 6.07 8.22 -17.63
CA ALA A 145 7.19 7.34 -17.93
C ALA A 145 6.69 6.05 -18.61
N PRO A 146 7.41 5.53 -19.61
CA PRO A 146 7.01 4.32 -20.31
C PRO A 146 6.86 3.13 -19.35
N ILE A 147 5.72 2.46 -19.42
CA ILE A 147 5.48 1.20 -18.72
C ILE A 147 6.37 0.13 -19.36
N GLN A 148 7.26 -0.45 -18.57
CA GLN A 148 8.11 -1.55 -18.99
C GLN A 148 7.46 -2.88 -18.64
N LYS A 149 7.95 -3.97 -19.27
CA LYS A 149 7.51 -5.31 -18.89
C LYS A 149 7.68 -5.52 -17.39
N ALA A 150 6.62 -5.94 -16.73
CA ALA A 150 6.66 -6.25 -15.30
C ALA A 150 7.70 -7.35 -15.01
N LEU A 151 8.47 -7.17 -13.95
CA LEU A 151 9.51 -8.13 -13.51
C LEU A 151 8.94 -9.28 -12.68
N SER A 152 7.66 -9.23 -12.34
CA SER A 152 6.97 -10.27 -11.56
C SER A 152 5.49 -10.39 -11.93
N PRO A 153 4.86 -11.55 -11.69
CA PRO A 153 3.42 -11.69 -11.84
C PRO A 153 2.62 -10.70 -10.99
N TYR A 154 3.08 -10.36 -9.79
CA TYR A 154 2.46 -9.29 -8.98
C TYR A 154 2.44 -7.95 -9.73
N GLY A 155 3.60 -7.50 -10.22
CA GLY A 155 3.69 -6.25 -10.98
C GLY A 155 2.81 -6.29 -12.23
N ASN A 156 2.76 -7.44 -12.92
CA ASN A 156 1.91 -7.61 -14.10
C ASN A 156 0.41 -7.53 -13.74
N THR A 157 -0.02 -8.09 -12.59
CA THR A 157 -1.43 -7.92 -12.17
C THR A 157 -1.80 -6.46 -11.92
N LYS A 158 -0.84 -5.61 -11.48
CA LYS A 158 -1.09 -4.18 -11.32
C LYS A 158 -1.23 -3.48 -12.68
N GLN A 159 -0.36 -3.80 -13.66
CA GLN A 159 -0.48 -3.29 -15.04
C GLN A 159 -1.82 -3.67 -15.66
N ILE A 160 -2.20 -4.96 -15.63
CA ILE A 160 -3.48 -5.46 -16.16
C ILE A 160 -4.67 -4.77 -15.49
N ASN A 161 -4.62 -4.57 -14.17
CA ASN A 161 -5.71 -3.91 -13.45
C ASN A 161 -5.86 -2.42 -13.83
N GLU A 162 -4.76 -1.72 -14.08
CA GLU A 162 -4.83 -0.36 -14.62
C GLU A 162 -5.47 -0.34 -16.01
N GLU A 163 -5.10 -1.27 -16.89
CA GLU A 163 -5.71 -1.42 -18.22
C GLU A 163 -7.22 -1.73 -18.13
N ILE A 164 -7.61 -2.69 -17.27
CA ILE A 164 -9.04 -3.01 -17.04
C ILE A 164 -9.82 -1.79 -16.58
N ILE A 165 -9.28 -0.99 -15.66
CA ILE A 165 -9.94 0.24 -15.19
C ILE A 165 -10.09 1.23 -16.34
N HIS A 166 -9.05 1.43 -17.11
CA HIS A 166 -9.10 2.34 -18.28
C HIS A 166 -10.16 1.90 -19.29
N ASP A 167 -10.15 0.65 -19.74
CA ASP A 167 -11.08 0.12 -20.72
C ASP A 167 -12.53 0.20 -20.21
N TYR A 168 -12.74 -0.19 -18.93
CA TYR A 168 -14.07 -0.16 -18.34
C TYR A 168 -14.64 1.26 -18.28
N ILE A 169 -13.87 2.24 -17.84
CA ILE A 169 -14.32 3.64 -17.76
C ILE A 169 -14.52 4.23 -19.16
N HIS A 170 -13.65 3.93 -20.13
CA HIS A 170 -13.81 4.36 -21.51
C HIS A 170 -15.02 3.73 -22.22
N SER A 171 -15.58 2.62 -21.71
CA SER A 171 -16.83 2.05 -22.24
C SER A 171 -18.08 2.92 -21.97
N GLY A 172 -17.93 4.04 -21.28
CA GLY A 172 -18.98 5.02 -21.03
C GLY A 172 -19.76 4.82 -19.73
N VAL A 173 -19.26 4.00 -18.80
CA VAL A 173 -19.85 3.88 -17.45
C VAL A 173 -19.67 5.17 -16.67
N ASN A 174 -20.66 5.55 -15.87
CA ASN A 174 -20.61 6.75 -15.04
C ASN A 174 -19.89 6.49 -13.71
N VAL A 175 -18.62 6.10 -13.80
CA VAL A 175 -17.71 5.85 -12.68
C VAL A 175 -16.39 6.56 -12.97
N LYS A 176 -15.73 7.08 -11.94
CA LYS A 176 -14.41 7.69 -12.04
C LYS A 176 -13.38 6.90 -11.24
N SER A 177 -12.12 6.96 -11.64
CA SER A 177 -11.02 6.29 -10.93
C SER A 177 -9.84 7.21 -10.70
N ILE A 178 -9.23 7.09 -9.52
CA ILE A 178 -7.88 7.58 -9.27
C ILE A 178 -6.99 6.38 -8.97
N ILE A 179 -5.91 6.25 -9.73
CA ILE A 179 -4.91 5.22 -9.61
C ILE A 179 -3.71 5.79 -8.86
N LEU A 180 -3.38 5.23 -7.70
CA LEU A 180 -2.25 5.65 -6.91
C LEU A 180 -1.09 4.66 -7.07
N ARG A 181 -0.03 5.07 -7.79
CA ARG A 181 1.21 4.32 -7.94
C ARG A 181 2.17 4.70 -6.82
N TYR A 182 2.15 3.98 -5.71
CA TYR A 182 3.01 4.30 -4.59
C TYR A 182 4.25 3.40 -4.51
N PHE A 183 5.24 3.93 -3.81
CA PHE A 183 6.54 3.30 -3.63
C PHE A 183 6.54 2.39 -2.40
N ASN A 184 7.54 2.42 -1.55
CA ASN A 184 7.71 1.48 -0.46
C ASN A 184 7.10 2.02 0.84
N PRO A 185 5.88 1.64 1.25
CA PRO A 185 5.30 2.11 2.51
C PRO A 185 6.02 1.47 3.70
N ILE A 186 6.35 2.30 4.69
CA ILE A 186 7.05 1.91 5.90
C ILE A 186 6.48 2.62 7.13
N GLY A 187 6.90 2.19 8.32
CA GLY A 187 6.48 2.78 9.59
C GLY A 187 5.24 2.14 10.19
N ALA A 188 4.66 2.80 11.17
CA ALA A 188 3.44 2.38 11.86
C ALA A 188 2.69 3.61 12.39
N HIS A 189 1.45 3.44 12.82
CA HIS A 189 0.68 4.51 13.44
C HIS A 189 1.40 5.04 14.71
N PRO A 190 1.37 6.36 14.98
CA PRO A 190 2.08 6.94 16.13
C PRO A 190 1.67 6.36 17.48
N SER A 191 0.43 5.85 17.60
CA SER A 191 -0.06 5.16 18.81
C SER A 191 0.58 3.79 19.03
N ALA A 192 1.19 3.18 18.01
CA ALA A 192 1.62 1.79 17.99
C ALA A 192 0.49 0.76 18.25
N LEU A 193 -0.75 1.08 17.86
CA LEU A 193 -1.88 0.16 17.94
C LEU A 193 -2.17 -0.56 16.63
N ILE A 194 -1.66 -0.02 15.51
CA ILE A 194 -1.67 -0.66 14.18
C ILE A 194 -0.32 -0.43 13.49
N GLY A 195 0.10 -1.39 12.69
CA GLY A 195 1.37 -1.37 11.96
C GLY A 195 1.49 -2.57 11.03
N GLU A 196 2.63 -2.73 10.39
CA GLU A 196 2.86 -3.90 9.54
C GLU A 196 3.13 -5.15 10.40
N LEU A 197 2.25 -6.17 10.26
CA LEU A 197 2.36 -7.45 10.95
C LEU A 197 2.35 -8.60 9.93
N PRO A 198 3.52 -8.98 9.38
CA PRO A 198 3.59 -10.06 8.40
C PRO A 198 3.32 -11.42 9.04
N ASN A 199 2.58 -12.27 8.32
CA ASN A 199 2.45 -13.68 8.69
C ASN A 199 3.76 -14.42 8.35
N GLY A 200 4.47 -14.92 9.37
CA GLY A 200 5.72 -15.67 9.19
C GLY A 200 6.94 -14.78 8.93
N VAL A 201 7.76 -15.15 7.92
CA VAL A 201 8.99 -14.41 7.58
C VAL A 201 8.66 -13.12 6.86
N PRO A 202 9.12 -11.95 7.34
CA PRO A 202 8.89 -10.70 6.62
C PRO A 202 9.52 -10.71 5.23
N MET A 203 8.78 -10.18 4.26
CA MET A 203 9.29 -9.96 2.90
C MET A 203 9.77 -8.52 2.69
N ASN A 204 9.36 -7.60 3.56
CA ASN A 204 9.72 -6.18 3.52
C ASN A 204 10.87 -5.87 4.45
N LEU A 205 11.67 -4.85 4.10
CA LEU A 205 12.89 -4.46 4.81
C LEU A 205 12.61 -4.09 6.28
N ILE A 206 11.66 -3.19 6.55
CA ILE A 206 11.47 -2.63 7.89
C ILE A 206 11.03 -3.66 8.93
N PRO A 207 10.03 -4.53 8.70
CA PRO A 207 9.74 -5.60 9.65
C PRO A 207 10.93 -6.55 9.87
N PHE A 208 11.75 -6.78 8.84
CA PHE A 208 12.95 -7.60 9.00
C PHE A 208 14.00 -6.91 9.89
N VAL A 209 14.23 -5.60 9.69
CA VAL A 209 15.12 -4.78 10.50
C VAL A 209 14.68 -4.77 11.96
N THR A 210 13.40 -4.48 12.23
CA THR A 210 12.87 -4.39 13.59
C THR A 210 12.86 -5.74 14.31
N GLN A 211 12.53 -6.85 13.60
CA GLN A 211 12.62 -8.21 14.16
C GLN A 211 14.06 -8.65 14.43
N THR A 212 15.02 -8.20 13.62
CA THR A 212 16.44 -8.45 13.90
C THR A 212 16.91 -7.64 15.11
N ALA A 213 16.57 -6.35 15.16
CA ALA A 213 16.94 -5.46 16.25
C ALA A 213 16.40 -5.92 17.61
N ILE A 214 15.19 -6.53 17.65
CA ILE A 214 14.59 -7.02 18.90
C ILE A 214 15.02 -8.46 19.24
N GLY A 215 15.82 -9.11 18.38
CA GLY A 215 16.37 -10.46 18.61
C GLY A 215 15.47 -11.63 18.17
N VAL A 216 14.33 -11.37 17.54
CA VAL A 216 13.47 -12.43 16.94
C VAL A 216 14.20 -13.10 15.77
N ARG A 217 15.02 -12.34 15.03
CA ARG A 217 15.86 -12.85 13.94
C ARG A 217 17.33 -12.66 14.30
N LYS A 218 18.16 -13.60 13.87
CA LYS A 218 19.59 -13.59 14.16
C LYS A 218 20.34 -12.51 13.36
N GLU A 219 19.93 -12.29 12.11
CA GLU A 219 20.69 -11.47 11.18
C GLU A 219 19.79 -10.98 10.03
N LEU A 220 20.01 -9.73 9.62
CA LEU A 220 19.46 -9.16 8.38
C LEU A 220 20.44 -9.38 7.22
N LYS A 221 19.97 -9.86 6.09
CA LYS A 221 20.74 -9.93 4.84
C LYS A 221 20.42 -8.72 3.97
N ILE A 222 21.43 -7.92 3.64
CA ILE A 222 21.37 -6.86 2.64
C ILE A 222 21.79 -7.46 1.30
N PHE A 223 20.84 -7.52 0.35
CA PHE A 223 21.05 -8.18 -0.94
C PHE A 223 21.73 -7.26 -1.93
N GLY A 224 22.97 -7.63 -2.34
CA GLY A 224 23.83 -6.86 -3.25
C GLY A 224 24.59 -5.74 -2.51
N ASN A 225 25.86 -5.60 -2.87
CA ASN A 225 26.74 -4.51 -2.43
C ASN A 225 27.56 -3.96 -3.62
N ASP A 226 27.12 -4.28 -4.82
CA ASP A 226 27.80 -4.01 -6.09
C ASP A 226 26.89 -3.35 -7.12
N TYR A 227 25.73 -2.80 -6.69
CA TYR A 227 24.87 -1.98 -7.55
C TYR A 227 25.57 -0.65 -7.89
N ASN A 228 25.24 -0.06 -9.03
CA ASN A 228 25.75 1.25 -9.42
C ASN A 228 25.00 2.38 -8.64
N THR A 229 25.22 2.41 -7.34
CA THR A 229 24.67 3.34 -6.35
C THR A 229 25.80 3.80 -5.42
N PRO A 230 25.62 4.87 -4.62
CA PRO A 230 26.71 5.40 -3.80
C PRO A 230 27.34 4.42 -2.80
N ASP A 231 26.53 3.52 -2.23
CA ASP A 231 26.95 2.53 -1.24
C ASP A 231 26.86 1.08 -1.73
N GLY A 232 26.54 0.88 -3.01
CA GLY A 232 26.41 -0.43 -3.64
C GLY A 232 25.10 -1.15 -3.34
N THR A 233 24.17 -0.58 -2.55
CA THR A 233 22.88 -1.21 -2.24
C THR A 233 21.73 -0.61 -3.04
N CYS A 234 20.59 -1.32 -3.12
CA CYS A 234 19.42 -0.83 -3.87
C CYS A 234 18.87 0.48 -3.30
N ILE A 235 18.40 1.37 -4.19
CA ILE A 235 17.73 2.63 -3.82
C ILE A 235 16.24 2.51 -4.04
N ARG A 236 15.44 2.93 -3.06
CA ARG A 236 13.98 2.98 -3.10
C ARG A 236 13.47 4.31 -2.52
N ASP A 237 12.24 4.65 -2.86
CA ASP A 237 11.49 5.73 -2.22
C ASP A 237 10.68 5.11 -1.06
N TYR A 238 11.02 5.46 0.16
CA TYR A 238 10.36 4.97 1.37
C TYR A 238 9.38 6.01 1.90
N ILE A 239 8.09 5.71 1.80
CA ILE A 239 7.02 6.61 2.22
C ILE A 239 6.41 6.16 3.55
N TYR A 240 6.13 7.13 4.43
CA TYR A 240 5.40 6.86 5.67
C TYR A 240 3.97 6.39 5.38
N VAL A 241 3.55 5.29 6.00
CA VAL A 241 2.23 4.69 5.77
C VAL A 241 1.08 5.64 6.11
N VAL A 242 1.22 6.51 7.12
CA VAL A 242 0.21 7.51 7.47
C VAL A 242 0.13 8.62 6.41
N ASP A 243 1.27 9.08 5.88
CA ASP A 243 1.27 10.06 4.78
C ASP A 243 0.61 9.44 3.53
N LEU A 244 0.89 8.16 3.24
CA LEU A 244 0.23 7.43 2.16
C LEU A 244 -1.28 7.31 2.40
N ALA A 245 -1.71 7.01 3.63
CA ALA A 245 -3.13 6.95 4.00
C ALA A 245 -3.84 8.29 3.74
N LYS A 246 -3.22 9.41 4.11
CA LYS A 246 -3.71 10.76 3.82
C LYS A 246 -3.83 11.05 2.32
N ALA A 247 -2.92 10.51 1.50
CA ALA A 247 -3.03 10.62 0.04
C ALA A 247 -4.30 9.93 -0.48
N HIS A 248 -4.66 8.75 0.06
CA HIS A 248 -5.90 8.06 -0.30
C HIS A 248 -7.15 8.85 0.10
N VAL A 249 -7.14 9.50 1.28
CA VAL A 249 -8.26 10.38 1.70
C VAL A 249 -8.42 11.56 0.75
N LYS A 250 -7.31 12.21 0.36
CA LYS A 250 -7.34 13.32 -0.62
C LYS A 250 -7.84 12.86 -1.99
N ALA A 251 -7.38 11.70 -2.46
CA ALA A 251 -7.85 11.12 -3.71
C ALA A 251 -9.35 10.77 -3.64
N MET A 252 -9.83 10.22 -2.51
CA MET A 252 -11.24 9.93 -2.33
C MET A 252 -12.10 11.19 -2.33
N ALA A 253 -11.71 12.24 -1.62
CA ALA A 253 -12.42 13.53 -1.66
C ALA A 253 -12.53 14.03 -3.11
N ARG A 254 -11.40 14.06 -3.84
CA ARG A 254 -11.36 14.52 -5.23
C ARG A 254 -12.29 13.72 -6.15
N VAL A 255 -12.31 12.39 -6.06
CA VAL A 255 -13.15 11.54 -6.90
C VAL A 255 -14.64 11.71 -6.59
N LEU A 256 -14.99 11.97 -5.34
CA LEU A 256 -16.38 12.19 -4.92
C LEU A 256 -16.89 13.57 -5.27
N ASP A 257 -16.04 14.58 -5.30
CA ASP A 257 -16.38 15.96 -5.73
C ASP A 257 -16.56 16.07 -7.25
N GLN A 258 -16.28 14.99 -8.00
CA GLN A 258 -16.44 14.90 -9.46
C GLN A 258 -15.59 15.91 -10.26
N GLU A 259 -14.58 16.52 -9.65
CA GLU A 259 -13.65 17.45 -10.30
C GLU A 259 -12.49 16.73 -11.02
N THR A 260 -12.61 15.41 -11.20
CA THR A 260 -11.57 14.57 -11.81
C THR A 260 -11.85 14.32 -13.28
N GLU A 261 -10.77 14.09 -14.04
CA GLU A 261 -10.88 13.35 -15.31
C GLU A 261 -11.46 11.94 -15.04
N PRO A 262 -11.97 11.25 -16.07
CA PRO A 262 -12.49 9.90 -15.89
C PRO A 262 -11.53 8.94 -15.20
N VAL A 263 -10.24 9.00 -15.57
CA VAL A 263 -9.15 8.28 -14.91
C VAL A 263 -7.99 9.22 -14.67
N GLU A 264 -7.53 9.32 -13.44
CA GLU A 264 -6.32 10.06 -13.08
C GLU A 264 -5.29 9.11 -12.44
N ILE A 265 -4.02 9.34 -12.71
CA ILE A 265 -2.90 8.57 -12.13
C ILE A 265 -1.99 9.52 -11.37
N PHE A 266 -1.56 9.10 -10.18
CA PHE A 266 -0.61 9.85 -9.35
C PHE A 266 0.48 8.96 -8.77
N ASN A 267 1.72 9.42 -8.85
CA ASN A 267 2.82 8.88 -8.08
C ASN A 267 2.75 9.37 -6.64
N ILE A 268 2.80 8.43 -5.69
CA ILE A 268 2.73 8.73 -4.26
C ILE A 268 3.99 8.22 -3.57
N GLY A 269 4.87 9.14 -3.22
CA GLY A 269 6.18 8.89 -2.61
C GLY A 269 6.70 10.13 -1.92
N THR A 270 7.95 10.10 -1.50
CA THR A 270 8.66 11.25 -0.94
C THR A 270 9.37 12.09 -2.01
N GLY A 271 9.53 11.53 -3.20
CA GLY A 271 10.35 12.12 -4.27
C GLY A 271 11.85 11.93 -4.05
N LYS A 272 12.25 11.11 -3.09
CA LYS A 272 13.66 10.91 -2.71
C LYS A 272 14.01 9.42 -2.71
N GLY A 273 15.13 9.11 -3.36
CA GLY A 273 15.71 7.78 -3.27
C GLY A 273 16.57 7.65 -2.01
N VAL A 274 16.36 6.58 -1.26
CA VAL A 274 17.16 6.21 -0.08
C VAL A 274 17.66 4.78 -0.27
N SER A 275 18.92 4.51 0.03
CA SER A 275 19.50 3.18 -0.13
C SER A 275 19.07 2.24 1.01
N THR A 276 19.22 0.94 0.78
CA THR A 276 18.95 -0.05 1.83
C THR A 276 19.85 0.14 3.03
N LEU A 277 21.13 0.44 2.83
CA LEU A 277 22.09 0.68 3.90
C LEU A 277 21.75 1.96 4.68
N GLU A 278 21.43 3.07 3.98
CA GLU A 278 20.97 4.32 4.62
C GLU A 278 19.74 4.10 5.52
N VAL A 279 18.82 3.21 5.14
CA VAL A 279 17.66 2.88 5.99
C VAL A 279 18.09 2.15 7.25
N VAL A 280 19.02 1.17 7.15
CA VAL A 280 19.51 0.41 8.31
C VAL A 280 20.28 1.32 9.26
N GLU A 281 21.21 2.13 8.76
CA GLU A 281 21.98 3.09 9.54
C GLU A 281 21.06 4.19 10.14
N GLY A 282 20.09 4.65 9.38
CA GLY A 282 19.07 5.59 9.84
C GLY A 282 18.24 5.02 10.99
N PHE A 283 17.88 3.74 10.93
CA PHE A 283 17.20 3.04 12.02
C PHE A 283 18.07 2.97 13.28
N GLU A 284 19.35 2.56 13.16
CA GLU A 284 20.28 2.53 14.30
C GLU A 284 20.44 3.91 14.94
N LYS A 285 20.58 4.95 14.12
CA LYS A 285 20.69 6.34 14.59
C LYS A 285 19.41 6.82 15.27
N ALA A 286 18.25 6.55 14.67
CA ALA A 286 16.96 7.00 15.17
C ALA A 286 16.53 6.33 16.48
N THR A 287 16.91 5.06 16.68
CA THR A 287 16.46 4.23 17.82
C THR A 287 17.53 4.00 18.86
N GLY A 288 18.82 4.17 18.54
CA GLY A 288 19.96 3.78 19.36
C GLY A 288 20.20 2.28 19.41
N VAL A 289 19.48 1.47 18.64
CA VAL A 289 19.56 0.00 18.66
C VAL A 289 20.34 -0.50 17.46
N LYS A 290 21.34 -1.35 17.69
CA LYS A 290 22.14 -1.95 16.63
C LYS A 290 21.40 -3.10 15.94
N VAL A 291 21.58 -3.21 14.64
CA VAL A 291 21.05 -4.28 13.79
C VAL A 291 22.20 -5.18 13.37
N ASN A 292 22.11 -6.47 13.68
CA ASN A 292 23.07 -7.43 13.16
C ASN A 292 22.78 -7.71 11.68
N TRP A 293 23.64 -7.26 10.77
CA TRP A 293 23.44 -7.45 9.34
C TRP A 293 24.73 -7.81 8.60
N THR A 294 24.57 -8.48 7.46
CA THR A 294 25.65 -8.79 6.52
C THR A 294 25.18 -8.67 5.09
N TYR A 295 26.13 -8.56 4.15
CA TYR A 295 25.80 -8.61 2.72
C TYR A 295 25.49 -10.03 2.26
N ALA A 296 24.61 -10.14 1.28
CA ALA A 296 24.28 -11.35 0.54
C ALA A 296 24.34 -11.07 -0.98
N PRO A 297 24.45 -12.08 -1.85
CA PRO A 297 24.35 -11.90 -3.28
C PRO A 297 23.08 -11.18 -3.70
N ARG A 298 23.07 -10.51 -4.86
CA ARG A 298 21.86 -9.87 -5.41
C ARG A 298 20.70 -10.85 -5.47
N ARG A 299 19.53 -10.38 -5.13
CA ARG A 299 18.28 -11.16 -5.28
C ARG A 299 17.78 -11.00 -6.70
N GLU A 300 17.37 -12.10 -7.33
CA GLU A 300 16.80 -12.07 -8.68
C GLU A 300 15.54 -11.19 -8.72
N GLY A 301 15.44 -10.35 -9.75
CA GLY A 301 14.31 -9.43 -9.94
C GLY A 301 14.39 -8.14 -9.12
N ASP A 302 15.45 -7.90 -8.32
CA ASP A 302 15.60 -6.62 -7.63
C ASP A 302 15.99 -5.51 -8.63
N ILE A 303 15.23 -4.42 -8.57
CA ILE A 303 15.51 -3.17 -9.30
C ILE A 303 16.68 -2.46 -8.61
N GLU A 304 17.65 -1.96 -9.40
CA GLU A 304 18.80 -1.22 -8.87
C GLU A 304 18.36 0.03 -8.11
N LYS A 305 17.53 0.86 -8.75
CA LYS A 305 17.03 2.12 -8.15
C LYS A 305 15.72 2.58 -8.76
N VAL A 306 14.81 3.04 -7.90
CA VAL A 306 13.54 3.64 -8.30
C VAL A 306 13.02 4.58 -7.23
N TRP A 307 12.64 5.80 -7.63
CA TRP A 307 11.91 6.78 -6.83
C TRP A 307 11.06 7.66 -7.75
N GLY A 308 9.99 8.27 -7.20
CA GLY A 308 9.00 8.98 -8.00
C GLY A 308 9.25 10.48 -8.13
N ASN A 309 8.79 11.06 -9.24
CA ASN A 309 8.41 12.45 -9.27
C ASN A 309 7.00 12.58 -8.68
N VAL A 310 6.81 13.41 -7.69
CA VAL A 310 5.55 13.57 -6.94
C VAL A 310 4.91 14.95 -7.15
N ASP A 311 5.39 15.73 -8.09
CA ASP A 311 4.95 17.10 -8.36
C ASP A 311 3.46 17.15 -8.72
N LYS A 312 2.96 16.17 -9.48
CA LYS A 312 1.55 16.08 -9.86
C LYS A 312 0.67 15.89 -8.62
N ALA A 313 1.02 14.96 -7.73
CA ALA A 313 0.29 14.75 -6.47
C ALA A 313 0.31 16.00 -5.59
N ASN A 314 1.48 16.65 -5.46
CA ASN A 314 1.61 17.88 -4.69
C ASN A 314 0.70 19.01 -5.22
N LYS A 315 0.64 19.19 -6.54
CA LYS A 315 -0.10 20.29 -7.19
C LYS A 315 -1.60 20.01 -7.28
N VAL A 316 -1.98 18.78 -7.66
CA VAL A 316 -3.37 18.44 -8.02
C VAL A 316 -4.15 17.89 -6.83
N LEU A 317 -3.56 16.98 -6.03
CA LEU A 317 -4.20 16.47 -4.82
C LEU A 317 -4.02 17.40 -3.62
N GLY A 318 -3.12 18.39 -3.70
CA GLY A 318 -2.75 19.22 -2.55
C GLY A 318 -2.20 18.38 -1.40
N TRP A 319 -1.44 17.33 -1.73
CA TRP A 319 -0.86 16.39 -0.77
C TRP A 319 0.66 16.31 -0.94
N LYS A 320 1.35 16.13 0.17
CA LYS A 320 2.80 15.95 0.22
C LYS A 320 3.18 15.02 1.36
N ALA A 321 4.18 14.16 1.15
CA ALA A 321 4.82 13.42 2.24
C ALA A 321 5.68 14.37 3.08
N GLU A 322 5.37 14.51 4.36
CA GLU A 322 6.00 15.51 5.23
C GLU A 322 6.82 14.89 6.36
N THR A 323 6.58 13.60 6.68
CA THR A 323 7.19 12.95 7.84
C THR A 323 8.65 12.59 7.58
N PRO A 324 9.60 13.07 8.40
CA PRO A 324 11.01 12.72 8.28
C PRO A 324 11.25 11.21 8.44
N LEU A 325 12.20 10.65 7.67
CA LEU A 325 12.52 9.22 7.72
C LEU A 325 12.86 8.72 9.14
N GLU A 326 13.58 9.51 9.93
CA GLU A 326 13.92 9.16 11.31
C GLU A 326 12.68 8.92 12.18
N ASP A 327 11.64 9.74 12.04
CA ASP A 327 10.39 9.60 12.80
C ASP A 327 9.59 8.39 12.33
N VAL A 328 9.61 8.12 11.02
CA VAL A 328 9.01 6.90 10.45
C VAL A 328 9.67 5.63 11.00
N LEU A 329 11.01 5.61 11.08
CA LEU A 329 11.76 4.48 11.62
C LEU A 329 11.52 4.30 13.14
N ARG A 330 11.39 5.40 13.89
CA ARG A 330 10.98 5.34 15.31
C ARG A 330 9.58 4.78 15.48
N SER A 331 8.63 5.13 14.61
CA SER A 331 7.26 4.59 14.65
C SER A 331 7.23 3.08 14.45
N ALA A 332 8.01 2.57 13.48
CA ALA A 332 8.15 1.13 13.23
C ALA A 332 8.76 0.40 14.44
N TRP A 333 9.77 1.01 15.08
CA TRP A 333 10.37 0.44 16.28
C TRP A 333 9.40 0.41 17.46
N LYS A 334 8.66 1.49 17.68
CA LYS A 334 7.63 1.56 18.73
C LYS A 334 6.56 0.46 18.54
N TRP A 335 6.13 0.23 17.30
CA TRP A 335 5.23 -0.86 16.96
C TRP A 335 5.84 -2.24 17.30
N GLN A 336 7.09 -2.48 16.92
CA GLN A 336 7.76 -3.75 17.24
C GLN A 336 7.88 -3.99 18.74
N LEU A 337 8.15 -2.96 19.53
CA LEU A 337 8.18 -3.04 20.99
C LEU A 337 6.80 -3.40 21.55
N LYS A 338 5.74 -2.79 21.01
CA LYS A 338 4.36 -3.09 21.40
C LYS A 338 3.97 -4.53 21.10
N LEU A 339 4.35 -5.05 19.93
CA LEU A 339 4.10 -6.46 19.59
C LEU A 339 4.76 -7.43 20.58
N ARG A 340 5.97 -7.11 21.08
CA ARG A 340 6.64 -7.91 22.11
C ARG A 340 5.93 -7.81 23.46
N GLU A 341 5.52 -6.61 23.88
CA GLU A 341 4.75 -6.40 25.13
C GLU A 341 3.44 -7.19 25.13
N ASP A 342 2.76 -7.24 23.98
CA ASP A 342 1.50 -7.95 23.83
C ASP A 342 1.66 -9.47 23.64
N GLY A 343 2.90 -9.98 23.64
CA GLY A 343 3.20 -11.41 23.47
C GLY A 343 2.89 -11.95 22.08
N ILE A 344 2.82 -11.05 21.07
CA ILE A 344 2.56 -11.45 19.67
C ILE A 344 3.85 -11.90 18.99
N MET A 345 5.00 -11.39 19.45
CA MET A 345 6.34 -11.74 18.98
C MET A 345 7.35 -11.78 20.13
#